data_96e0e3c11d8849c16b169c08f94f667a
#
_entry.id   96e0e3c11d8849c16b169c08f94f667a
#
_cell.length_a   1.000
_cell.length_b   1.000
_cell.length_c   1.000
_cell.angle_alpha   90.00
_cell.angle_beta   90.00
_cell.angle_gamma   90.00
#
_symmetry.space_group_name_H-M   'P 1'
#
loop_
_entity.id
_entity.type
_entity.pdbx_description
1 polymer ?
#
loop_
_entity_poly.entity_id
_entity_poly.type
_entity_poly.pdbx_seq_one_letter_code
_entity_poly.pdbx_strand_id
1 'polypeptide(L)'
;MKIRLQTIAFCLASLAFLSAWLPSAEAAESTTSSSSTTAPTYIVNGEKADADPQLPYEDLKKIESYSPWYNRYTDYTGGYMICFPRDMQIDASLSAVRTTFSNATTQIEVYADKLDGDPQSGAAYLTDSNKFAENQNDHGILADSRFALNGFQVRLLKWTRHRLKTVTEDKNNYVSIELVKNNRDAFTVLIKSSEPIVNEMQILNSFQTVAKKGIAGVYQHYKPTPKTPVNEETKQFAKKYLADSSPQRWGMYEANAPEEFGYLTGLEEELRYSFPVLIRYQTFDETFPVKSLQNAYDHKKIIELSLQTFHYNDDNSSVLYEILDGRYDDYFNTYAQSVKKFGHPILLRLDNEMNGRWCPYSSFFFSKDPELFKLVWRHIHDIFTKNGVNNVLWVWNPNDESFPKANWNNYLNYYPGDAYVDVVGLTGYNTGTSLPGEKWREFNTIYRPL
;
A
#
# COMPACT_ATOMS: atom_id res chain seq x y z
N MET A 1 -11.21 -25.58 57.81
CA MET A 1 -10.02 -26.33 58.26
C MET A 1 -8.78 -25.63 57.68
N LYS A 2 -8.07 -24.91 58.58
CA LYS A 2 -6.68 -24.44 58.64
C LYS A 2 -5.89 -24.24 57.31
N ILE A 3 -5.68 -23.01 56.88
CA ILE A 3 -4.51 -22.10 56.99
C ILE A 3 -3.14 -22.79 56.87
N ARG A 4 -2.33 -22.34 55.87
CA ARG A 4 -0.91 -21.95 56.10
C ARG A 4 -0.45 -20.94 55.05
N LEU A 5 -0.21 -19.72 55.53
CA LEU A 5 0.74 -18.75 54.97
C LEU A 5 2.17 -19.30 55.07
N GLN A 6 3.02 -19.04 54.08
CA GLN A 6 4.45 -18.95 54.29
C GLN A 6 5.01 -17.74 53.57
N THR A 7 5.48 -16.84 54.40
CA THR A 7 6.34 -15.66 54.17
C THR A 7 7.77 -16.12 53.97
N ILE A 8 8.47 -15.59 52.97
CA ILE A 8 9.95 -15.59 52.92
C ILE A 8 10.37 -14.25 52.33
N ALA A 9 10.88 -13.51 53.10
CA ALA A 9 11.98 -12.72 53.59
C ALA A 9 12.93 -12.16 52.48
N PHE A 10 13.11 -10.83 52.58
CA PHE A 10 14.15 -10.00 52.00
C PHE A 10 15.56 -10.52 52.29
N CYS A 11 16.48 -10.39 51.30
CA CYS A 11 17.91 -10.24 51.56
C CYS A 11 18.46 -9.09 50.71
N LEU A 12 18.75 -8.00 51.37
CA LEU A 12 19.69 -6.96 50.97
C LEU A 12 21.14 -7.49 51.20
N ALA A 13 22.01 -7.32 50.22
CA ALA A 13 23.44 -7.36 50.43
C ALA A 13 24.14 -6.40 49.44
N SER A 14 24.46 -5.22 49.87
CA SER A 14 25.82 -4.67 50.18
C SER A 14 26.75 -4.52 48.98
N LEU A 15 27.01 -3.22 48.68
CA LEU A 15 28.14 -2.74 47.89
C LEU A 15 29.49 -3.22 48.50
N ALA A 16 30.40 -3.62 47.61
CA ALA A 16 31.82 -3.59 47.90
C ALA A 16 32.57 -3.01 46.71
N PHE A 17 33.19 -1.85 46.93
CA PHE A 17 34.23 -1.25 46.10
C PHE A 17 35.46 -2.14 46.05
N LEU A 18 36.02 -2.37 44.89
CA LEU A 18 37.41 -2.74 44.70
C LEU A 18 38.00 -1.96 43.54
N SER A 19 38.84 -1.01 43.92
CA SER A 19 39.79 -0.31 43.04
C SER A 19 41.02 -1.20 42.86
N ALA A 20 41.53 -1.25 41.66
CA ALA A 20 42.92 -1.21 41.24
C ALA A 20 43.24 -2.16 40.08
N TRP A 21 43.83 -1.62 39.15
CA TRP A 21 45.08 -1.81 38.40
C TRP A 21 44.91 -1.61 36.92
N LEU A 22 45.46 -0.50 36.45
CA LEU A 22 45.79 -0.24 35.06
C LEU A 22 47.13 -0.92 34.72
N PRO A 23 47.27 -1.61 33.60
CA PRO A 23 48.53 -1.74 32.92
C PRO A 23 48.64 -0.70 31.81
N SER A 24 49.86 -0.17 31.70
CA SER A 24 50.37 0.84 30.80
C SER A 24 50.11 0.49 29.32
N ALA A 25 49.80 1.55 28.57
CA ALA A 25 49.63 1.54 27.14
C ALA A 25 50.93 1.19 26.41
N GLU A 26 50.91 0.13 25.62
CA GLU A 26 51.75 0.01 24.44
C GLU A 26 50.94 0.53 23.25
N ALA A 27 51.56 1.44 22.50
CA ALA A 27 50.98 2.05 21.30
C ALA A 27 50.82 0.98 20.22
N ALA A 28 49.56 0.55 20.00
CA ALA A 28 49.20 -0.16 18.78
C ALA A 28 48.93 0.87 17.69
N GLU A 29 49.66 0.76 16.59
CA GLU A 29 49.48 1.53 15.38
C GLU A 29 48.02 1.49 14.95
N SER A 30 47.42 2.66 14.86
CA SER A 30 46.09 2.86 14.33
C SER A 30 46.09 2.57 12.83
N THR A 31 45.68 1.38 12.43
CA THR A 31 45.14 1.20 11.10
C THR A 31 43.84 1.98 11.03
N THR A 32 43.89 3.17 10.49
CA THR A 32 42.74 3.94 10.06
C THR A 32 42.02 3.16 8.99
N SER A 33 41.04 2.34 9.39
CA SER A 33 39.99 1.94 8.48
C SER A 33 39.18 3.20 8.17
N SER A 34 39.42 3.78 7.00
CA SER A 34 38.55 4.80 6.44
C SER A 34 37.16 4.20 6.26
N SER A 35 36.28 4.39 7.25
CA SER A 35 34.85 4.22 7.03
C SER A 35 34.46 5.25 6.00
N SER A 36 34.26 4.85 4.76
CA SER A 36 33.67 5.68 3.74
C SER A 36 32.28 6.06 4.23
N THR A 37 32.15 7.25 4.80
CA THR A 37 30.86 7.87 5.09
C THR A 37 30.24 8.26 3.75
N THR A 38 29.69 7.29 3.02
CA THR A 38 28.83 7.59 1.88
C THR A 38 27.63 8.37 2.42
N ALA A 39 27.41 9.56 1.86
CA ALA A 39 26.22 10.34 2.14
C ALA A 39 24.98 9.46 1.85
N PRO A 40 23.88 9.55 2.64
CA PRO A 40 22.72 8.73 2.41
C PRO A 40 22.19 8.98 1.00
N THR A 41 21.86 7.91 0.28
CA THR A 41 21.26 8.01 -1.05
C THR A 41 19.83 8.54 -0.89
N TYR A 42 19.58 9.68 -1.52
CA TYR A 42 18.26 10.29 -1.59
C TYR A 42 17.61 9.95 -2.92
N ILE A 43 16.37 9.50 -2.90
CA ILE A 43 15.63 9.16 -4.11
C ILE A 43 14.47 10.15 -4.28
N VAL A 44 14.41 10.78 -5.44
CA VAL A 44 13.28 11.59 -5.86
C VAL A 44 12.84 11.08 -7.22
N ASN A 45 11.55 10.80 -7.38
CA ASN A 45 10.99 10.27 -8.63
C ASN A 45 11.60 8.91 -9.06
N GLY A 46 12.01 8.07 -8.09
CA GLY A 46 12.62 6.77 -8.37
C GLY A 46 14.06 6.84 -8.90
N GLU A 47 14.65 8.04 -9.01
CA GLU A 47 16.06 8.25 -9.40
C GLU A 47 16.88 8.70 -8.19
N LYS A 48 18.16 8.32 -8.16
CA LYS A 48 19.11 8.89 -7.21
C LYS A 48 19.15 10.40 -7.44
N ALA A 49 18.72 11.16 -6.45
CA ALA A 49 18.95 12.58 -6.41
C ALA A 49 20.20 12.78 -5.56
N ASP A 50 21.26 13.33 -6.14
CA ASP A 50 22.22 14.06 -5.34
C ASP A 50 21.43 15.19 -4.66
N ALA A 51 21.78 15.52 -3.41
CA ALA A 51 21.20 16.66 -2.73
C ALA A 51 21.37 17.89 -3.65
N ASP A 52 20.35 18.16 -4.47
CA ASP A 52 20.40 19.25 -5.45
C ASP A 52 19.85 20.50 -4.77
N PRO A 53 20.70 21.51 -4.53
CA PRO A 53 20.29 22.74 -3.91
C PRO A 53 19.21 23.53 -4.67
N GLN A 54 18.88 23.14 -5.89
CA GLN A 54 17.89 23.85 -6.73
C GLN A 54 16.48 23.26 -6.62
N LEU A 55 16.29 22.12 -5.95
CA LEU A 55 14.96 21.62 -5.70
C LEU A 55 14.36 22.41 -4.52
N PRO A 56 13.12 22.93 -4.61
CA PRO A 56 12.43 23.61 -3.51
C PRO A 56 12.24 22.72 -2.26
N TYR A 57 12.86 21.59 -2.24
CA TYR A 57 12.93 20.53 -1.28
C TYR A 57 13.88 20.75 -0.12
N GLU A 58 15.06 21.35 -0.37
CA GLU A 58 16.13 21.34 0.62
C GLU A 58 15.82 22.18 1.85
N ASP A 59 15.05 23.27 1.68
CA ASP A 59 14.53 24.03 2.80
C ASP A 59 13.42 23.28 3.58
N LEU A 60 12.86 22.21 2.99
CA LEU A 60 11.72 21.50 3.55
C LEU A 60 12.08 20.12 4.11
N LYS A 61 13.27 19.61 3.79
CA LYS A 61 13.77 18.31 4.25
C LYS A 61 15.25 18.44 4.60
N LYS A 62 15.65 17.86 5.73
CA LYS A 62 17.02 17.94 6.23
C LYS A 62 17.51 16.58 6.69
N ILE A 63 18.76 16.24 6.33
CA ILE A 63 19.44 15.05 6.78
C ILE A 63 20.67 15.50 7.57
N GLU A 64 20.83 14.99 8.78
CA GLU A 64 21.93 15.29 9.67
C GLU A 64 22.51 14.01 10.26
N SER A 65 23.83 14.00 10.48
CA SER A 65 24.46 12.94 11.28
C SER A 65 23.98 13.06 12.72
N TYR A 66 23.46 11.98 13.29
CA TYR A 66 22.96 11.96 14.67
C TYR A 66 23.87 11.17 15.60
N SER A 67 24.33 10.01 15.18
CA SER A 67 25.25 9.13 15.92
C SER A 67 26.09 8.31 14.95
N PRO A 68 27.05 7.52 15.41
CA PRO A 68 27.83 6.63 14.53
C PRO A 68 26.94 5.67 13.68
N TRP A 69 25.75 5.33 14.17
CA TRP A 69 24.88 4.32 13.56
C TRP A 69 23.60 4.89 12.92
N TYR A 70 23.23 6.14 13.24
CA TYR A 70 21.98 6.77 12.82
C TYR A 70 22.22 8.14 12.20
N ASN A 71 21.44 8.43 11.16
CA ASN A 71 21.17 9.78 10.68
C ASN A 71 19.82 10.25 11.24
N ARG A 72 19.60 11.57 11.27
CA ARG A 72 18.32 12.20 11.57
C ARG A 72 17.74 12.78 10.28
N TYR A 73 16.51 12.48 10.01
CA TYR A 73 15.73 13.06 8.95
C TYR A 73 14.69 14.00 9.53
N THR A 74 14.59 15.20 9.01
CA THR A 74 13.55 16.18 9.35
C THR A 74 12.72 16.47 8.13
N ASP A 75 11.42 16.25 8.22
CA ASP A 75 10.43 16.61 7.19
C ASP A 75 9.57 17.76 7.70
N TYR A 76 9.86 18.98 7.22
CA TYR A 76 9.07 20.14 7.60
C TYR A 76 7.69 20.14 6.96
N THR A 77 7.48 19.50 5.81
CA THR A 77 6.16 19.40 5.20
C THR A 77 5.25 18.43 5.94
N GLY A 78 5.80 17.29 6.37
CA GLY A 78 5.12 16.32 7.23
C GLY A 78 5.01 16.77 8.68
N GLY A 79 5.91 17.66 9.14
CA GLY A 79 5.94 18.17 10.51
C GLY A 79 6.54 17.22 11.53
N TYR A 80 7.54 16.43 11.14
CA TYR A 80 8.20 15.47 12.01
C TYR A 80 9.72 15.37 11.78
N MET A 81 10.43 14.82 12.77
CA MET A 81 11.78 14.32 12.64
C MET A 81 11.88 12.91 13.20
N ILE A 82 12.80 12.10 12.63
CA ILE A 82 13.03 10.71 13.02
C ILE A 82 14.49 10.32 12.75
N CYS A 83 15.06 9.45 13.59
CA CYS A 83 16.36 8.83 13.31
C CYS A 83 16.17 7.50 12.56
N PHE A 84 17.07 7.25 11.62
CA PHE A 84 17.07 6.04 10.80
C PHE A 84 18.52 5.51 10.65
N PRO A 85 18.72 4.19 10.44
CA PRO A 85 20.04 3.61 10.21
C PRO A 85 20.77 4.24 9.02
N ARG A 86 22.09 4.43 9.15
CA ARG A 86 22.91 5.15 8.15
C ARG A 86 23.02 4.46 6.80
N ASP A 87 22.85 3.16 6.77
CA ASP A 87 22.93 2.33 5.57
C ASP A 87 21.62 2.33 4.73
N MET A 88 20.60 3.05 5.20
CA MET A 88 19.33 3.14 4.49
C MET A 88 19.32 4.26 3.45
N GLN A 89 18.66 3.98 2.32
CA GLN A 89 18.27 4.96 1.31
C GLN A 89 16.96 5.63 1.71
N ILE A 90 16.77 6.87 1.27
CA ILE A 90 15.54 7.63 1.55
C ILE A 90 14.79 7.83 0.24
N ASP A 91 13.52 7.42 0.21
CA ASP A 91 12.59 7.74 -0.86
C ASP A 91 11.50 8.68 -0.34
N ALA A 92 11.51 9.91 -0.82
CA ALA A 92 10.52 10.93 -0.52
C ALA A 92 9.67 11.32 -1.75
N SER A 93 9.69 10.51 -2.81
CA SER A 93 8.93 10.76 -4.04
C SER A 93 7.41 10.86 -3.81
N LEU A 94 6.92 10.23 -2.77
CA LEU A 94 5.52 10.30 -2.31
C LEU A 94 5.37 11.03 -0.97
N SER A 95 6.13 12.08 -0.71
CA SER A 95 6.16 12.73 0.61
C SER A 95 4.82 13.32 1.07
N ALA A 96 3.87 13.57 0.17
CA ALA A 96 2.50 13.93 0.54
C ALA A 96 1.74 12.78 1.23
N VAL A 97 2.18 11.54 1.02
CA VAL A 97 1.58 10.32 1.55
C VAL A 97 2.52 9.64 2.52
N ARG A 98 3.77 9.38 2.11
CA ARG A 98 4.78 8.70 2.93
C ARG A 98 6.21 9.12 2.57
N THR A 99 7.11 8.94 3.53
CA THR A 99 8.56 8.86 3.30
C THR A 99 9.04 7.46 3.67
N THR A 100 9.88 6.86 2.83
CA THR A 100 10.39 5.49 3.02
C THR A 100 11.90 5.53 3.23
N PHE A 101 12.39 4.76 4.20
CA PHE A 101 13.82 4.49 4.43
C PHE A 101 14.03 3.00 4.25
N SER A 102 15.01 2.58 3.44
CA SER A 102 15.19 1.17 3.16
C SER A 102 16.64 0.78 2.93
N ASN A 103 16.97 -0.45 3.35
CA ASN A 103 18.16 -1.18 2.96
C ASN A 103 17.75 -2.58 2.44
N ALA A 104 18.69 -3.51 2.30
CA ALA A 104 18.41 -4.85 1.79
C ALA A 104 17.37 -5.62 2.61
N THR A 105 17.41 -5.52 3.94
CA THR A 105 16.55 -6.33 4.82
C THR A 105 15.35 -5.58 5.39
N THR A 106 15.46 -4.27 5.60
CA THR A 106 14.50 -3.49 6.40
C THR A 106 13.98 -2.29 5.63
N GLN A 107 12.71 -1.99 5.82
CA GLN A 107 12.03 -0.80 5.33
C GLN A 107 11.28 -0.11 6.47
N ILE A 108 11.43 1.20 6.58
CA ILE A 108 10.71 2.06 7.52
C ILE A 108 9.87 3.02 6.70
N GLU A 109 8.58 3.06 6.93
CA GLU A 109 7.65 3.97 6.28
C GLU A 109 7.08 4.93 7.31
N VAL A 110 7.10 6.22 7.03
CA VAL A 110 6.53 7.25 7.90
C VAL A 110 5.38 7.93 7.19
N TYR A 111 4.23 7.90 7.84
CA TYR A 111 2.99 8.50 7.40
C TYR A 111 2.60 9.63 8.36
N ALA A 112 2.29 10.80 7.83
CA ALA A 112 1.84 11.96 8.61
C ALA A 112 0.37 12.22 8.27
N ASP A 113 -0.53 11.90 9.20
CA ASP A 113 -1.97 11.97 9.01
C ASP A 113 -2.57 13.25 9.59
N LYS A 114 -3.59 13.75 8.90
CA LYS A 114 -4.43 14.83 9.39
C LYS A 114 -5.81 14.26 9.74
N LEU A 115 -6.13 14.31 11.03
CA LEU A 115 -7.42 13.90 11.54
C LEU A 115 -8.46 15.04 11.39
N ASP A 116 -9.73 14.70 11.43
CA ASP A 116 -10.85 15.65 11.22
C ASP A 116 -11.08 16.63 12.39
N GLY A 117 -10.50 16.33 13.55
CA GLY A 117 -10.60 17.17 14.74
C GLY A 117 -11.73 16.79 15.69
N ASP A 118 -12.48 15.72 15.37
CA ASP A 118 -13.47 15.16 16.30
C ASP A 118 -12.76 14.61 17.56
N PRO A 119 -13.36 14.75 18.76
CA PRO A 119 -12.77 14.22 20.00
C PRO A 119 -12.44 12.71 19.97
N GLN A 120 -13.13 11.92 19.14
CA GLN A 120 -12.90 10.48 19.01
C GLN A 120 -11.84 10.13 17.96
N SER A 121 -11.42 11.05 17.08
CA SER A 121 -10.53 10.78 15.95
C SER A 121 -9.21 10.14 16.36
N GLY A 122 -8.59 10.62 17.45
CA GLY A 122 -7.35 10.07 17.96
C GLY A 122 -7.50 8.64 18.49
N ALA A 123 -8.59 8.34 19.19
CA ALA A 123 -8.88 6.98 19.68
C ALA A 123 -9.19 6.02 18.53
N ALA A 124 -9.96 6.46 17.54
CA ALA A 124 -10.27 5.70 16.33
C ALA A 124 -9.00 5.37 15.55
N TYR A 125 -8.10 6.33 15.38
CA TYR A 125 -6.82 6.13 14.71
C TYR A 125 -6.00 4.99 15.32
N LEU A 126 -5.94 4.91 16.64
CA LEU A 126 -5.22 3.85 17.37
C LEU A 126 -5.94 2.48 17.36
N THR A 127 -7.19 2.41 16.94
CA THR A 127 -7.98 1.17 16.95
C THR A 127 -8.27 0.64 15.55
N ASP A 128 -8.76 1.48 14.66
CA ASP A 128 -9.44 1.06 13.44
C ASP A 128 -8.48 0.56 12.35
N SER A 129 -7.19 0.87 12.47
CA SER A 129 -6.18 0.51 11.47
C SER A 129 -5.58 -0.89 11.62
N ASN A 130 -6.01 -1.68 12.60
CA ASN A 130 -5.32 -2.92 12.98
C ASN A 130 -6.21 -4.17 12.94
N LYS A 131 -7.21 -4.19 12.05
CA LYS A 131 -8.17 -5.31 11.91
C LYS A 131 -7.48 -6.64 11.57
N PHE A 132 -6.42 -6.60 10.76
CA PHE A 132 -5.64 -7.80 10.41
C PHE A 132 -5.16 -8.59 11.65
N ALA A 133 -4.90 -7.91 12.78
CA ALA A 133 -4.40 -8.54 13.99
C ALA A 133 -5.42 -9.50 14.66
N GLU A 134 -6.70 -9.43 14.27
CA GLU A 134 -7.71 -10.38 14.71
C GLU A 134 -7.53 -11.76 14.05
N ASN A 135 -6.95 -11.81 12.85
CA ASN A 135 -6.59 -13.07 12.19
C ASN A 135 -5.27 -13.61 12.74
N GLN A 136 -5.32 -14.32 13.85
CA GLN A 136 -4.16 -14.92 14.50
C GLN A 136 -3.65 -16.19 13.80
N ASN A 137 -4.36 -16.72 12.80
CA ASN A 137 -3.88 -17.84 12.00
C ASN A 137 -2.72 -17.40 11.11
N ASP A 138 -2.79 -16.19 10.56
CA ASP A 138 -1.75 -15.64 9.67
C ASP A 138 -0.80 -14.68 10.39
N HIS A 139 -1.22 -14.06 11.48
CA HIS A 139 -0.46 -13.03 12.19
C HIS A 139 -0.11 -13.47 13.63
N GLY A 140 1.15 -13.83 13.84
CA GLY A 140 1.70 -14.08 15.18
C GLY A 140 1.96 -12.76 15.91
N ILE A 141 1.04 -12.34 16.79
CA ILE A 141 1.18 -11.10 17.55
C ILE A 141 2.22 -11.29 18.64
N LEU A 142 3.31 -10.52 18.61
CA LEU A 142 4.42 -10.56 19.56
C LEU A 142 4.28 -9.51 20.67
N ALA A 143 3.69 -8.36 20.37
CA ALA A 143 3.40 -7.31 21.35
C ALA A 143 2.26 -6.41 20.85
N ASP A 144 1.40 -5.96 21.74
CA ASP A 144 0.41 -4.88 21.56
C ASP A 144 0.39 -4.04 22.81
N SER A 145 0.99 -2.86 22.78
CA SER A 145 1.18 -2.00 23.93
C SER A 145 0.66 -0.60 23.66
N ARG A 146 -0.01 -0.01 24.66
CA ARG A 146 -0.48 1.38 24.62
C ARG A 146 0.10 2.16 25.78
N PHE A 147 0.68 3.30 25.50
CA PHE A 147 1.34 4.15 26.51
C PHE A 147 1.44 5.60 26.02
N ALA A 148 1.84 6.50 26.92
CA ALA A 148 2.16 7.89 26.58
C ALA A 148 3.69 8.06 26.50
N LEU A 149 4.18 8.73 25.46
CA LEU A 149 5.59 9.04 25.28
C LEU A 149 5.76 10.38 24.55
N ASN A 150 6.61 11.27 25.08
CA ASN A 150 6.97 12.56 24.43
C ASN A 150 5.76 13.41 24.01
N GLY A 151 4.66 13.31 24.75
CA GLY A 151 3.42 14.03 24.47
C GLY A 151 2.55 13.42 23.36
N PHE A 152 2.79 12.16 23.01
CA PHE A 152 1.92 11.35 22.18
C PHE A 152 1.20 10.27 22.99
N GLN A 153 -0.01 9.93 22.55
CA GLN A 153 -0.61 8.64 22.84
C GLN A 153 -0.08 7.67 21.80
N VAL A 154 0.51 6.57 22.24
CA VAL A 154 1.22 5.62 21.38
C VAL A 154 0.54 4.26 21.44
N ARG A 155 0.34 3.61 20.29
CA ARG A 155 0.17 2.17 20.19
C ARG A 155 1.35 1.58 19.46
N LEU A 156 2.00 0.60 20.05
CA LEU A 156 3.06 -0.21 19.45
C LEU A 156 2.54 -1.62 19.28
N LEU A 157 2.39 -2.04 18.03
CA LEU A 157 1.98 -3.37 17.64
C LEU A 157 3.14 -4.05 16.90
N LYS A 158 3.53 -5.25 17.35
CA LYS A 158 4.60 -6.05 16.75
C LYS A 158 4.05 -7.42 16.37
N TRP A 159 4.30 -7.86 15.13
CA TRP A 159 3.82 -9.15 14.64
C TRP A 159 4.74 -9.74 13.60
N THR A 160 4.51 -11.03 13.33
CA THR A 160 5.12 -11.78 12.23
C THR A 160 4.03 -12.47 11.43
N ARG A 161 4.34 -12.82 10.20
CA ARG A 161 3.59 -13.76 9.36
C ARG A 161 4.54 -14.78 8.75
N HIS A 162 4.02 -15.82 8.12
CA HIS A 162 4.86 -16.76 7.39
C HIS A 162 5.56 -16.08 6.20
N ARG A 163 6.70 -16.64 5.76
CA ARG A 163 7.39 -16.19 4.54
C ARG A 163 6.62 -16.65 3.31
N LEU A 164 6.44 -15.73 2.37
CA LEU A 164 5.72 -15.97 1.12
C LEU A 164 6.66 -16.64 0.10
N LYS A 165 6.15 -17.70 -0.57
CA LYS A 165 6.98 -18.56 -1.42
C LYS A 165 7.42 -17.89 -2.72
N THR A 166 6.59 -17.05 -3.30
CA THR A 166 6.87 -16.38 -4.58
C THR A 166 7.59 -15.05 -4.43
N VAL A 167 7.80 -14.60 -3.18
CA VAL A 167 8.38 -13.28 -2.89
C VAL A 167 9.84 -13.43 -2.47
N THR A 168 10.75 -12.92 -3.30
CA THR A 168 12.17 -12.84 -2.98
C THR A 168 12.39 -11.77 -1.90
N GLU A 169 13.22 -12.04 -0.88
CA GLU A 169 13.53 -11.12 0.22
C GLU A 169 12.29 -10.62 0.98
N ASP A 170 11.32 -11.52 1.18
CA ASP A 170 10.08 -11.22 1.84
C ASP A 170 10.28 -10.67 3.26
N LYS A 171 9.65 -9.52 3.54
CA LYS A 171 9.68 -8.84 4.83
C LYS A 171 8.49 -9.27 5.67
N ASN A 172 8.69 -10.31 6.47
CA ASN A 172 7.63 -10.97 7.23
C ASN A 172 7.61 -10.64 8.74
N ASN A 173 8.48 -9.73 9.19
CA ASN A 173 8.50 -9.17 10.55
C ASN A 173 8.05 -7.71 10.49
N TYR A 174 7.15 -7.31 11.37
CA TYR A 174 6.51 -6.00 11.35
C TYR A 174 6.49 -5.34 12.72
N VAL A 175 6.60 -4.01 12.73
CA VAL A 175 6.25 -3.16 13.86
C VAL A 175 5.48 -1.96 13.33
N SER A 176 4.29 -1.71 13.87
CA SER A 176 3.54 -0.47 13.67
C SER A 176 3.60 0.36 14.94
N ILE A 177 4.06 1.60 14.82
CA ILE A 177 4.07 2.60 15.88
C ILE A 177 3.10 3.70 15.44
N GLU A 178 1.94 3.74 16.09
CA GLU A 178 0.93 4.78 15.88
C GLU A 178 1.08 5.83 16.97
N LEU A 179 1.19 7.10 16.56
CA LEU A 179 1.45 8.24 17.45
C LEU A 179 0.35 9.29 17.25
N VAL A 180 -0.48 9.49 18.23
CA VAL A 180 -1.51 10.52 18.23
C VAL A 180 -1.03 11.71 19.06
N LYS A 181 -0.82 12.85 18.41
CA LYS A 181 -0.41 14.09 19.08
C LYS A 181 -1.61 14.83 19.68
N ASN A 182 -2.69 14.86 18.92
CA ASN A 182 -3.96 15.51 19.26
C ASN A 182 -5.04 15.03 18.28
N ASN A 183 -6.24 15.59 18.34
CA ASN A 183 -7.37 15.21 17.46
C ASN A 183 -7.19 15.65 15.99
N ARG A 184 -6.06 16.26 15.61
CA ARG A 184 -5.79 16.74 14.24
C ARG A 184 -4.53 16.16 13.64
N ASP A 185 -3.55 15.78 14.45
CA ASP A 185 -2.24 15.32 13.99
C ASP A 185 -1.91 13.95 14.57
N ALA A 186 -1.72 12.99 13.70
CA ALA A 186 -1.28 11.65 14.00
C ALA A 186 -0.20 11.19 13.03
N PHE A 187 0.54 10.16 13.41
CA PHE A 187 1.60 9.59 12.59
C PHE A 187 1.59 8.07 12.74
N THR A 188 1.94 7.38 11.66
CA THR A 188 2.27 5.94 11.71
C THR A 188 3.69 5.76 11.23
N VAL A 189 4.50 5.03 12.00
CA VAL A 189 5.79 4.49 11.58
C VAL A 189 5.62 2.98 11.43
N LEU A 190 5.67 2.49 10.19
CA LEU A 190 5.58 1.07 9.88
C LEU A 190 6.97 0.55 9.51
N ILE A 191 7.47 -0.41 10.28
CA ILE A 191 8.77 -1.05 10.05
C ILE A 191 8.49 -2.46 9.55
N LYS A 192 9.11 -2.84 8.43
CA LYS A 192 9.02 -4.18 7.82
C LYS A 192 10.42 -4.73 7.62
N SER A 193 10.65 -6.00 7.95
CA SER A 193 11.98 -6.60 7.83
C SER A 193 11.91 -8.10 7.50
N SER A 194 12.90 -8.60 6.75
CA SER A 194 13.14 -10.04 6.59
C SER A 194 13.77 -10.67 7.84
N GLU A 195 14.29 -9.82 8.75
CA GLU A 195 14.95 -10.21 10.00
C GLU A 195 14.15 -9.70 11.23
N PRO A 196 14.34 -10.28 12.43
CA PRO A 196 13.69 -9.77 13.64
C PRO A 196 14.00 -8.30 13.90
N ILE A 197 12.98 -7.49 14.14
CA ILE A 197 13.14 -6.06 14.45
C ILE A 197 13.44 -5.91 15.94
N VAL A 198 14.55 -5.22 16.27
CA VAL A 198 15.04 -5.06 17.66
C VAL A 198 15.33 -3.61 18.03
N ASN A 199 15.21 -2.68 17.09
CA ASN A 199 15.54 -1.26 17.28
C ASN A 199 14.33 -0.32 17.24
N GLU A 200 13.13 -0.85 17.30
CA GLU A 200 11.88 -0.08 17.24
C GLU A 200 11.80 1.01 18.32
N MET A 201 12.27 0.72 19.52
CA MET A 201 12.26 1.70 20.61
C MET A 201 13.26 2.84 20.40
N GLN A 202 14.39 2.61 19.72
CA GLN A 202 15.35 3.68 19.37
C GLN A 202 14.72 4.61 18.32
N ILE A 203 14.04 4.05 17.34
CA ILE A 203 13.32 4.80 16.31
C ILE A 203 12.19 5.62 16.95
N LEU A 204 11.35 4.99 17.78
CA LEU A 204 10.26 5.65 18.50
C LEU A 204 10.76 6.81 19.39
N ASN A 205 11.79 6.57 20.20
CA ASN A 205 12.34 7.60 21.11
C ASN A 205 12.93 8.81 20.36
N SER A 206 13.33 8.63 19.10
CA SER A 206 13.86 9.70 18.25
C SER A 206 12.77 10.53 17.57
N PHE A 207 11.52 10.04 17.54
CA PHE A 207 10.43 10.70 16.85
C PHE A 207 9.95 11.95 17.59
N GLN A 208 9.90 13.07 16.88
CA GLN A 208 9.45 14.35 17.41
C GLN A 208 8.67 15.14 16.35
N THR A 209 7.78 16.01 16.77
CA THR A 209 7.12 16.96 15.87
C THR A 209 7.98 18.21 15.68
N VAL A 210 7.94 18.76 14.47
CA VAL A 210 8.51 20.07 14.13
C VAL A 210 7.44 20.98 13.55
N ALA A 211 7.67 22.29 13.56
CA ALA A 211 6.76 23.23 12.93
C ALA A 211 6.68 22.96 11.42
N LYS A 212 5.46 22.77 10.90
CA LYS A 212 5.24 22.53 9.47
C LYS A 212 5.62 23.76 8.63
N LYS A 213 6.27 23.51 7.48
CA LYS A 213 6.60 24.50 6.46
C LYS A 213 6.28 23.92 5.09
N GLY A 214 5.73 24.78 4.20
CA GLY A 214 5.44 24.38 2.82
C GLY A 214 4.36 23.31 2.69
N ILE A 215 4.30 22.70 1.54
CA ILE A 215 3.32 21.68 1.18
C ILE A 215 4.09 20.43 0.71
N ALA A 216 3.74 19.28 1.26
CA ALA A 216 4.25 18.01 0.78
C ALA A 216 3.74 17.74 -0.64
N GLY A 217 4.55 17.09 -1.45
CA GLY A 217 4.26 16.82 -2.86
C GLY A 217 4.25 15.34 -3.20
N VAL A 218 3.67 15.05 -4.35
CA VAL A 218 3.85 13.81 -5.07
C VAL A 218 4.78 14.13 -6.24
N TYR A 219 5.95 13.49 -6.26
CA TYR A 219 7.00 13.73 -7.25
C TYR A 219 7.25 12.50 -8.11
N GLN A 220 6.31 11.58 -8.13
CA GLN A 220 6.31 10.50 -9.10
C GLN A 220 5.94 11.08 -10.46
N HIS A 221 6.88 11.09 -11.37
CA HIS A 221 6.60 11.35 -12.77
C HIS A 221 6.25 10.04 -13.44
N TYR A 222 5.13 10.05 -14.13
CA TYR A 222 4.76 8.98 -15.03
C TYR A 222 5.80 8.88 -16.15
N LYS A 223 6.52 7.77 -16.21
CA LYS A 223 7.45 7.46 -17.30
C LYS A 223 6.82 6.37 -18.16
N PRO A 224 6.57 6.62 -19.46
CA PRO A 224 6.12 5.56 -20.34
C PRO A 224 7.11 4.39 -20.28
N THR A 225 6.67 3.26 -19.77
CA THR A 225 7.48 2.04 -19.72
C THR A 225 7.09 1.16 -20.92
N PRO A 226 8.05 0.54 -21.61
CA PRO A 226 7.73 -0.42 -22.65
C PRO A 226 6.84 -1.53 -22.07
N LYS A 227 5.67 -1.70 -22.66
CA LYS A 227 4.69 -2.68 -22.23
C LYS A 227 4.71 -3.88 -23.15
N THR A 228 4.20 -5.01 -22.68
CA THR A 228 3.97 -6.19 -23.52
C THR A 228 3.09 -5.79 -24.71
N PRO A 229 3.52 -6.04 -25.96
CA PRO A 229 2.73 -5.68 -27.13
C PRO A 229 1.36 -6.36 -27.10
N VAL A 230 0.31 -5.57 -27.25
CA VAL A 230 -1.04 -6.09 -27.42
C VAL A 230 -1.31 -6.42 -28.89
N ASN A 231 -2.30 -7.28 -29.19
CA ASN A 231 -2.70 -7.61 -30.55
C ASN A 231 -3.30 -6.38 -31.25
N GLU A 232 -3.41 -6.44 -32.58
CA GLU A 232 -3.80 -5.29 -33.40
C GLU A 232 -5.23 -4.80 -33.08
N GLU A 233 -6.16 -5.70 -32.79
CA GLU A 233 -7.53 -5.35 -32.44
C GLU A 233 -7.58 -4.58 -31.11
N THR A 234 -6.86 -5.06 -30.09
CA THR A 234 -6.74 -4.38 -28.79
C THR A 234 -6.08 -3.01 -28.93
N LYS A 235 -5.08 -2.89 -29.79
CA LYS A 235 -4.42 -1.62 -30.09
C LYS A 235 -5.35 -0.62 -30.75
N GLN A 236 -6.17 -1.09 -31.71
CA GLN A 236 -7.19 -0.25 -32.36
C GLN A 236 -8.27 0.19 -31.37
N PHE A 237 -8.71 -0.71 -30.48
CA PHE A 237 -9.62 -0.37 -29.40
C PHE A 237 -9.04 0.73 -28.50
N ALA A 238 -7.81 0.54 -28.00
CA ALA A 238 -7.15 1.52 -27.16
C ALA A 238 -7.01 2.89 -27.85
N LYS A 239 -6.59 2.89 -29.12
CA LYS A 239 -6.51 4.12 -29.92
C LYS A 239 -7.84 4.83 -30.09
N LYS A 240 -8.93 4.07 -30.26
CA LYS A 240 -10.26 4.63 -30.50
C LYS A 240 -10.93 5.19 -29.25
N TYR A 241 -10.70 4.57 -28.09
CA TYR A 241 -11.48 4.87 -26.88
C TYR A 241 -10.67 5.42 -25.72
N LEU A 242 -9.36 5.18 -25.67
CA LEU A 242 -8.51 5.50 -24.52
C LEU A 242 -7.40 6.52 -24.83
N ALA A 243 -7.24 6.95 -26.07
CA ALA A 243 -6.26 7.98 -26.41
C ALA A 243 -6.76 9.36 -25.94
N ASP A 244 -5.85 10.27 -25.62
CA ASP A 244 -6.16 11.64 -25.16
C ASP A 244 -7.05 12.43 -26.12
N SER A 245 -6.93 12.13 -27.42
CA SER A 245 -7.76 12.73 -28.47
C SER A 245 -9.14 12.07 -28.64
N SER A 246 -9.41 10.97 -27.92
CA SER A 246 -10.68 10.25 -28.06
C SER A 246 -11.81 11.02 -27.37
N PRO A 247 -13.00 11.11 -28.00
CA PRO A 247 -14.14 11.70 -27.31
C PRO A 247 -14.54 10.83 -26.13
N GLN A 248 -14.94 11.48 -25.04
CA GLN A 248 -15.48 10.79 -23.86
C GLN A 248 -16.65 9.90 -24.24
N ARG A 249 -16.72 8.73 -23.60
CA ARG A 249 -17.76 7.72 -23.83
C ARG A 249 -18.31 7.24 -22.50
N TRP A 250 -19.59 6.90 -22.50
CA TRP A 250 -20.23 6.24 -21.38
C TRP A 250 -20.12 4.73 -21.54
N GLY A 251 -19.68 4.05 -20.49
CA GLY A 251 -19.87 2.62 -20.30
C GLY A 251 -21.10 2.37 -19.43
N MET A 252 -21.52 1.11 -19.30
CA MET A 252 -22.69 0.74 -18.53
C MET A 252 -22.42 -0.54 -17.74
N TYR A 253 -22.91 -0.55 -16.50
CA TYR A 253 -23.22 -1.78 -15.79
C TYR A 253 -24.72 -1.99 -15.87
N GLU A 254 -25.12 -3.12 -16.43
CA GLU A 254 -26.51 -3.58 -16.48
C GLU A 254 -26.51 -5.04 -16.02
N ALA A 255 -27.41 -5.36 -15.08
CA ALA A 255 -27.36 -6.62 -14.33
C ALA A 255 -27.52 -7.88 -15.21
N ASN A 256 -28.27 -7.80 -16.32
CA ASN A 256 -28.51 -8.93 -17.20
C ASN A 256 -27.55 -8.98 -18.39
N ALA A 257 -26.97 -7.86 -18.79
CA ALA A 257 -26.00 -7.84 -19.89
C ALA A 257 -24.62 -8.28 -19.39
N PRO A 258 -23.87 -9.08 -20.16
CA PRO A 258 -24.08 -9.42 -21.55
C PRO A 258 -24.81 -10.76 -21.78
N GLU A 259 -25.38 -11.36 -20.79
CA GLU A 259 -26.16 -12.62 -20.95
C GLU A 259 -27.45 -12.38 -21.73
N GLU A 260 -28.16 -11.28 -21.43
CA GLU A 260 -29.36 -10.85 -22.06
C GLU A 260 -29.31 -9.35 -22.41
N PHE A 261 -29.66 -8.98 -23.66
CA PHE A 261 -29.54 -7.60 -24.12
C PHE A 261 -30.86 -6.85 -24.16
N GLY A 262 -32.00 -7.49 -23.86
CA GLY A 262 -33.33 -6.91 -24.08
C GLY A 262 -33.51 -5.55 -23.39
N TYR A 263 -33.21 -5.45 -22.11
CA TYR A 263 -33.31 -4.20 -21.37
C TYR A 263 -32.30 -3.15 -21.85
N LEU A 264 -31.03 -3.55 -22.03
CA LEU A 264 -29.97 -2.65 -22.49
C LEU A 264 -30.31 -2.08 -23.90
N THR A 265 -30.81 -2.90 -24.79
CA THR A 265 -31.23 -2.44 -26.14
C THR A 265 -32.34 -1.39 -26.06
N GLY A 266 -33.38 -1.63 -25.26
CA GLY A 266 -34.43 -0.64 -25.04
C GLY A 266 -33.91 0.68 -24.46
N LEU A 267 -33.00 0.60 -23.49
CA LEU A 267 -32.37 1.78 -22.91
C LEU A 267 -31.50 2.55 -23.92
N GLU A 268 -30.72 1.84 -24.75
CA GLU A 268 -29.90 2.46 -25.81
C GLU A 268 -30.76 3.14 -26.87
N GLU A 269 -31.92 2.57 -27.24
CA GLU A 269 -32.90 3.18 -28.16
C GLU A 269 -33.51 4.46 -27.56
N GLU A 270 -33.90 4.43 -26.28
CA GLU A 270 -34.48 5.58 -25.59
C GLU A 270 -33.44 6.71 -25.47
N LEU A 271 -32.20 6.40 -25.07
CA LEU A 271 -31.13 7.36 -24.93
C LEU A 271 -30.50 7.79 -26.26
N ARG A 272 -30.82 7.11 -27.37
CA ARG A 272 -30.16 7.27 -28.69
C ARG A 272 -28.62 7.21 -28.56
N TYR A 273 -28.14 6.33 -27.67
CA TYR A 273 -26.73 6.16 -27.38
C TYR A 273 -26.38 4.68 -27.19
N SER A 274 -25.33 4.21 -27.86
CA SER A 274 -24.86 2.84 -27.73
C SER A 274 -23.63 2.83 -26.82
N PHE A 275 -23.70 2.11 -25.70
CA PHE A 275 -22.61 1.97 -24.75
C PHE A 275 -21.55 1.03 -25.32
N PRO A 276 -20.32 1.53 -25.60
CA PRO A 276 -19.27 0.68 -26.18
C PRO A 276 -18.62 -0.29 -25.18
N VAL A 277 -18.70 0.00 -23.88
CA VAL A 277 -18.11 -0.78 -22.81
C VAL A 277 -19.18 -1.15 -21.80
N LEU A 278 -19.22 -2.43 -21.43
CA LEU A 278 -20.05 -2.94 -20.33
C LEU A 278 -19.16 -3.46 -19.21
N ILE A 279 -19.62 -3.28 -17.97
CA ILE A 279 -18.91 -3.79 -16.79
C ILE A 279 -19.54 -5.13 -16.39
N ARG A 280 -18.69 -6.12 -16.09
CA ARG A 280 -19.05 -7.40 -15.49
C ARG A 280 -18.16 -7.67 -14.29
N TYR A 281 -18.74 -8.14 -13.18
CA TYR A 281 -18.01 -8.58 -11.99
C TYR A 281 -17.90 -10.09 -11.97
N GLN A 282 -16.78 -10.57 -11.42
CA GLN A 282 -16.45 -11.97 -11.29
C GLN A 282 -15.56 -12.20 -10.06
N THR A 283 -15.70 -13.35 -9.42
CA THR A 283 -14.86 -13.80 -8.31
C THR A 283 -14.13 -15.10 -8.63
N PHE A 284 -13.37 -15.64 -7.68
CA PHE A 284 -12.72 -16.95 -7.80
C PHE A 284 -13.68 -18.13 -7.96
N ASP A 285 -14.96 -17.94 -7.61
CA ASP A 285 -15.98 -18.99 -7.76
C ASP A 285 -16.34 -19.28 -9.23
N GLU A 286 -15.83 -18.46 -10.15
CA GLU A 286 -16.15 -18.53 -11.57
C GLU A 286 -14.89 -18.77 -12.42
N THR A 287 -15.06 -19.50 -13.51
CA THR A 287 -14.07 -19.60 -14.60
C THR A 287 -14.22 -18.41 -15.55
N PHE A 288 -13.24 -18.21 -16.46
CA PHE A 288 -13.33 -17.16 -17.47
C PHE A 288 -14.63 -17.27 -18.29
N PRO A 289 -15.49 -16.22 -18.32
CA PRO A 289 -16.85 -16.31 -18.83
C PRO A 289 -16.90 -16.12 -20.36
N VAL A 290 -16.25 -17.02 -21.10
CA VAL A 290 -16.05 -16.89 -22.55
C VAL A 290 -17.35 -16.67 -23.33
N LYS A 291 -18.45 -17.32 -22.93
CA LYS A 291 -19.75 -17.19 -23.63
C LYS A 291 -20.33 -15.78 -23.49
N SER A 292 -20.28 -15.23 -22.28
CA SER A 292 -20.77 -13.87 -21.99
C SER A 292 -19.96 -12.83 -22.75
N LEU A 293 -18.60 -12.97 -22.76
CA LEU A 293 -17.75 -12.04 -23.47
C LEU A 293 -17.93 -12.15 -24.99
N GLN A 294 -18.11 -13.36 -25.51
CA GLN A 294 -18.39 -13.55 -26.93
C GLN A 294 -19.74 -12.92 -27.31
N ASN A 295 -20.78 -13.10 -26.48
CA ASN A 295 -22.07 -12.47 -26.71
C ASN A 295 -21.97 -10.93 -26.71
N ALA A 296 -21.20 -10.37 -25.78
CA ALA A 296 -20.93 -8.91 -25.77
C ALA A 296 -20.22 -8.47 -27.08
N TYR A 297 -19.18 -9.18 -27.46
CA TYR A 297 -18.40 -8.89 -28.65
C TYR A 297 -19.25 -8.95 -29.93
N ASP A 298 -20.11 -9.95 -30.09
CA ASP A 298 -21.05 -10.09 -31.22
C ASP A 298 -22.01 -8.92 -31.29
N HIS A 299 -22.38 -8.32 -30.14
CA HIS A 299 -23.17 -7.09 -30.02
C HIS A 299 -22.29 -5.80 -30.08
N LYS A 300 -21.03 -5.90 -30.50
CA LYS A 300 -20.08 -4.77 -30.62
C LYS A 300 -19.83 -4.05 -29.32
N LYS A 301 -19.83 -4.79 -28.19
CA LYS A 301 -19.50 -4.31 -26.87
C LYS A 301 -18.19 -4.93 -26.42
N ILE A 302 -17.39 -4.19 -25.68
CA ILE A 302 -16.20 -4.67 -24.98
C ILE A 302 -16.52 -4.76 -23.49
N ILE A 303 -16.00 -5.78 -22.83
CA ILE A 303 -16.21 -5.96 -21.39
C ILE A 303 -15.04 -5.36 -20.60
N GLU A 304 -15.37 -4.53 -19.63
CA GLU A 304 -14.53 -4.28 -18.47
C GLU A 304 -14.85 -5.37 -17.44
N LEU A 305 -13.97 -6.36 -17.36
CA LEU A 305 -14.12 -7.50 -16.47
C LEU A 305 -13.44 -7.23 -15.14
N SER A 306 -14.23 -7.02 -14.09
CA SER A 306 -13.72 -6.87 -12.72
C SER A 306 -13.51 -8.25 -12.12
N LEU A 307 -12.26 -8.72 -12.13
CA LEU A 307 -11.87 -9.94 -11.45
C LEU A 307 -11.48 -9.60 -10.00
N GLN A 308 -12.23 -10.13 -9.06
CA GLN A 308 -12.04 -9.92 -7.62
C GLN A 308 -11.50 -11.21 -6.97
N THR A 309 -10.36 -11.11 -6.32
CA THR A 309 -9.65 -12.27 -5.75
C THR A 309 -10.21 -12.69 -4.40
N PHE A 310 -11.47 -13.10 -4.36
CA PHE A 310 -12.12 -13.66 -3.16
C PHE A 310 -13.19 -14.67 -3.53
N HIS A 311 -13.67 -15.43 -2.55
CA HIS A 311 -14.80 -16.36 -2.64
C HIS A 311 -15.99 -15.84 -1.83
N TYR A 312 -17.22 -15.94 -2.37
CA TYR A 312 -18.42 -15.41 -1.72
C TYR A 312 -18.77 -16.06 -0.37
N ASN A 313 -18.44 -17.32 -0.19
CA ASN A 313 -18.84 -18.10 0.97
C ASN A 313 -17.65 -18.46 1.88
N ASP A 314 -16.54 -17.74 1.76
CA ASP A 314 -15.34 -17.94 2.55
C ASP A 314 -14.99 -16.66 3.32
N ASP A 315 -14.25 -16.78 4.40
CA ASP A 315 -13.78 -15.62 5.17
C ASP A 315 -12.70 -14.82 4.44
N ASN A 316 -12.05 -15.41 3.44
CA ASN A 316 -10.99 -14.82 2.60
C ASN A 316 -9.82 -14.20 3.37
N SER A 317 -9.65 -14.59 4.64
CA SER A 317 -8.71 -13.95 5.56
C SER A 317 -7.26 -14.12 5.17
N SER A 318 -6.94 -15.12 4.34
CA SER A 318 -5.59 -15.48 3.90
C SER A 318 -5.33 -15.24 2.41
N VAL A 319 -6.31 -14.76 1.65
CA VAL A 319 -6.31 -14.79 0.18
C VAL A 319 -5.07 -14.18 -0.48
N LEU A 320 -4.58 -13.02 -0.04
CA LEU A 320 -3.37 -12.41 -0.61
C LEU A 320 -2.12 -13.26 -0.34
N TYR A 321 -2.03 -13.85 0.85
CA TYR A 321 -0.92 -14.73 1.21
C TYR A 321 -0.95 -16.02 0.38
N GLU A 322 -2.13 -16.59 0.17
CA GLU A 322 -2.32 -17.80 -0.61
C GLU A 322 -1.96 -17.60 -2.09
N ILE A 323 -2.31 -16.45 -2.67
CA ILE A 323 -1.89 -16.08 -4.03
C ILE A 323 -0.35 -15.98 -4.09
N LEU A 324 0.27 -15.30 -3.13
CA LEU A 324 1.73 -15.15 -3.05
C LEU A 324 2.46 -16.42 -2.60
N ASP A 325 1.75 -17.42 -2.15
CA ASP A 325 2.24 -18.79 -1.96
C ASP A 325 2.11 -19.68 -3.21
N GLY A 326 1.50 -19.13 -4.29
CA GLY A 326 1.28 -19.82 -5.55
C GLY A 326 0.11 -20.82 -5.54
N ARG A 327 -0.79 -20.76 -4.53
CA ARG A 327 -1.91 -21.71 -4.44
C ARG A 327 -2.95 -21.52 -5.55
N TYR A 328 -3.01 -20.32 -6.13
CA TYR A 328 -3.91 -19.99 -7.24
C TYR A 328 -3.23 -19.95 -8.61
N ASP A 329 -1.96 -20.36 -8.73
CA ASP A 329 -1.23 -20.29 -9.99
C ASP A 329 -1.89 -21.11 -11.09
N ASP A 330 -2.40 -22.31 -10.79
CA ASP A 330 -3.12 -23.16 -11.75
C ASP A 330 -4.42 -22.50 -12.22
N TYR A 331 -5.15 -21.86 -11.31
CA TYR A 331 -6.35 -21.09 -11.65
C TYR A 331 -5.99 -19.94 -12.61
N PHE A 332 -5.01 -19.13 -12.28
CA PHE A 332 -4.62 -17.98 -13.13
C PHE A 332 -4.01 -18.43 -14.46
N ASN A 333 -3.24 -19.54 -14.50
CA ASN A 333 -2.74 -20.10 -15.76
C ASN A 333 -3.89 -20.54 -16.67
N THR A 334 -4.87 -21.27 -16.15
CA THR A 334 -6.05 -21.73 -16.90
C THR A 334 -6.89 -20.55 -17.37
N TYR A 335 -7.07 -19.54 -16.51
CA TYR A 335 -7.77 -18.32 -16.81
C TYR A 335 -7.08 -17.54 -17.93
N ALA A 336 -5.77 -17.32 -17.83
CA ALA A 336 -4.94 -16.65 -18.83
C ALA A 336 -4.98 -17.34 -20.20
N GLN A 337 -4.94 -18.67 -20.23
CA GLN A 337 -5.08 -19.45 -21.48
C GLN A 337 -6.46 -19.25 -22.14
N SER A 338 -7.51 -19.17 -21.32
CA SER A 338 -8.88 -18.91 -21.79
C SER A 338 -9.03 -17.50 -22.34
N VAL A 339 -8.45 -16.51 -21.67
CA VAL A 339 -8.37 -15.11 -22.13
C VAL A 339 -7.62 -15.01 -23.47
N LYS A 340 -6.46 -15.64 -23.57
CA LYS A 340 -5.68 -15.67 -24.80
C LYS A 340 -6.47 -16.31 -25.96
N LYS A 341 -7.15 -17.43 -25.69
CA LYS A 341 -7.98 -18.12 -26.70
C LYS A 341 -9.16 -17.28 -27.17
N PHE A 342 -9.78 -16.48 -26.28
CA PHE A 342 -10.82 -15.54 -26.63
C PHE A 342 -10.32 -14.49 -27.63
N GLY A 343 -9.13 -13.92 -27.44
CA GLY A 343 -8.35 -13.14 -28.40
C GLY A 343 -8.85 -11.72 -28.67
N HIS A 344 -10.07 -11.36 -28.28
CA HIS A 344 -10.64 -10.03 -28.45
C HIS A 344 -10.31 -9.11 -27.25
N PRO A 345 -10.36 -7.77 -27.39
CA PRO A 345 -10.01 -6.84 -26.33
C PRO A 345 -10.81 -7.05 -25.04
N ILE A 346 -10.12 -7.00 -23.90
CA ILE A 346 -10.71 -7.00 -22.55
C ILE A 346 -10.05 -5.88 -21.76
N LEU A 347 -10.87 -5.08 -21.06
CA LEU A 347 -10.40 -4.25 -19.96
C LEU A 347 -10.45 -5.12 -18.69
N LEU A 348 -9.29 -5.55 -18.18
CA LEU A 348 -9.23 -6.39 -16.97
C LEU A 348 -9.00 -5.50 -15.75
N ARG A 349 -10.05 -5.31 -14.97
CA ARG A 349 -10.02 -4.57 -13.71
C ARG A 349 -9.80 -5.54 -12.55
N LEU A 350 -8.55 -5.69 -12.14
CA LEU A 350 -8.20 -6.59 -11.05
C LEU A 350 -8.39 -5.88 -9.70
N ASP A 351 -9.12 -6.51 -8.78
CA ASP A 351 -9.25 -6.08 -7.38
C ASP A 351 -9.52 -4.57 -7.22
N ASN A 352 -10.65 -4.11 -7.75
CA ASN A 352 -11.06 -2.71 -7.64
C ASN A 352 -11.27 -2.27 -6.19
N GLU A 353 -11.08 -0.97 -5.91
CA GLU A 353 -11.35 -0.33 -4.62
C GLU A 353 -10.54 -0.91 -3.45
N MET A 354 -9.31 -1.35 -3.71
CA MET A 354 -8.42 -2.02 -2.77
C MET A 354 -8.10 -1.20 -1.51
N ASN A 355 -8.32 0.10 -1.54
CA ASN A 355 -8.18 1.01 -0.38
C ASN A 355 -9.46 1.11 0.48
N GLY A 356 -10.48 0.30 0.18
CA GLY A 356 -11.74 0.20 0.93
C GLY A 356 -11.74 -0.99 1.90
N ARG A 357 -12.22 -0.80 3.13
CA ARG A 357 -12.35 -1.88 4.14
C ARG A 357 -13.46 -2.90 3.85
N TRP A 358 -14.24 -2.69 2.79
CA TRP A 358 -15.27 -3.61 2.30
C TRP A 358 -14.74 -4.65 1.32
N CYS A 359 -13.50 -4.47 0.82
CA CYS A 359 -12.89 -5.41 -0.10
C CYS A 359 -12.05 -6.44 0.66
N PRO A 360 -12.31 -7.75 0.51
CA PRO A 360 -11.58 -8.80 1.23
C PRO A 360 -10.07 -8.81 0.94
N TYR A 361 -9.65 -8.34 -0.21
CA TYR A 361 -8.24 -8.21 -0.64
C TYR A 361 -7.57 -6.89 -0.21
N SER A 362 -8.25 -6.05 0.58
CA SER A 362 -7.67 -4.79 1.10
C SER A 362 -6.56 -5.06 2.13
N SER A 363 -5.50 -4.27 2.10
CA SER A 363 -4.40 -4.33 3.10
C SER A 363 -4.85 -4.03 4.53
N PHE A 364 -6.08 -3.55 4.71
CA PHE A 364 -6.75 -3.48 6.00
C PHE A 364 -6.81 -4.85 6.71
N PHE A 365 -6.87 -5.93 5.93
CA PHE A 365 -6.89 -7.32 6.44
C PHE A 365 -5.51 -8.00 6.36
N PHE A 366 -4.51 -7.40 5.69
CA PHE A 366 -3.23 -8.02 5.38
C PHE A 366 -2.05 -7.16 5.84
N SER A 367 -1.68 -7.31 7.11
CA SER A 367 -0.49 -6.71 7.74
C SER A 367 -0.38 -5.18 7.61
N LYS A 368 -1.48 -4.46 7.27
CA LYS A 368 -1.43 -3.01 6.99
C LYS A 368 -0.37 -2.66 5.91
N ASP A 369 -0.19 -3.57 4.95
CA ASP A 369 0.89 -3.51 3.99
C ASP A 369 0.42 -3.48 2.52
N PRO A 370 0.22 -2.30 1.92
CA PRO A 370 -0.16 -2.17 0.51
C PRO A 370 0.84 -2.79 -0.49
N GLU A 371 2.10 -3.03 -0.08
CA GLU A 371 3.07 -3.69 -0.93
C GLU A 371 2.63 -5.13 -1.28
N LEU A 372 1.96 -5.82 -0.35
CA LEU A 372 1.43 -7.17 -0.59
C LEU A 372 0.42 -7.17 -1.75
N PHE A 373 -0.46 -6.18 -1.81
CA PHE A 373 -1.39 -6.01 -2.93
C PHE A 373 -0.64 -5.81 -4.26
N LYS A 374 0.40 -4.97 -4.27
CA LYS A 374 1.21 -4.74 -5.48
C LYS A 374 1.92 -6.00 -5.93
N LEU A 375 2.40 -6.81 -4.99
CA LEU A 375 3.03 -8.10 -5.29
C LEU A 375 2.01 -9.08 -5.90
N VAL A 376 0.79 -9.16 -5.36
CA VAL A 376 -0.30 -9.96 -5.94
C VAL A 376 -0.62 -9.52 -7.37
N TRP A 377 -0.80 -8.21 -7.57
CA TRP A 377 -1.05 -7.66 -8.90
C TRP A 377 0.02 -8.06 -9.91
N ARG A 378 1.30 -7.85 -9.54
CA ARG A 378 2.44 -8.18 -10.41
C ARG A 378 2.54 -9.67 -10.67
N HIS A 379 2.31 -10.50 -9.66
CA HIS A 379 2.33 -11.96 -9.79
C HIS A 379 1.29 -12.46 -10.81
N ILE A 380 0.05 -11.98 -10.71
CA ILE A 380 -1.03 -12.32 -11.64
C ILE A 380 -0.71 -11.81 -13.05
N HIS A 381 -0.29 -10.55 -13.19
CA HIS A 381 0.12 -9.97 -14.46
C HIS A 381 1.24 -10.79 -15.13
N ASP A 382 2.23 -11.21 -14.35
CA ASP A 382 3.37 -12.00 -14.87
C ASP A 382 2.94 -13.40 -15.33
N ILE A 383 1.95 -14.03 -14.67
CA ILE A 383 1.35 -15.29 -15.14
C ILE A 383 0.69 -15.08 -16.51
N PHE A 384 -0.09 -14.01 -16.69
CA PHE A 384 -0.71 -13.68 -17.97
C PHE A 384 0.34 -13.45 -19.06
N THR A 385 1.37 -12.69 -18.76
CA THR A 385 2.49 -12.40 -19.67
C THR A 385 3.22 -13.68 -20.09
N LYS A 386 3.53 -14.56 -19.14
CA LYS A 386 4.17 -15.88 -19.40
C LYS A 386 3.32 -16.78 -20.29
N ASN A 387 1.99 -16.70 -20.17
CA ASN A 387 1.07 -17.43 -21.05
C ASN A 387 0.93 -16.77 -22.44
N GLY A 388 1.55 -15.62 -22.68
CA GLY A 388 1.51 -14.89 -23.95
C GLY A 388 0.13 -14.27 -24.24
N VAL A 389 -0.58 -13.82 -23.20
CA VAL A 389 -1.81 -13.02 -23.32
C VAL A 389 -1.46 -11.66 -23.90
N ASN A 390 -2.16 -11.24 -24.97
CA ASN A 390 -1.89 -9.99 -25.68
C ASN A 390 -3.17 -9.24 -26.07
N ASN A 391 -4.29 -9.56 -25.43
CA ASN A 391 -5.60 -8.96 -25.69
C ASN A 391 -6.22 -8.32 -24.43
N VAL A 392 -5.40 -8.06 -23.40
CA VAL A 392 -5.81 -7.45 -22.13
C VAL A 392 -5.20 -6.06 -22.01
N LEU A 393 -6.01 -5.11 -21.54
CA LEU A 393 -5.58 -3.82 -20.99
C LEU A 393 -5.90 -3.84 -19.50
N TRP A 394 -4.87 -3.66 -18.68
CA TRP A 394 -4.94 -3.73 -17.22
C TRP A 394 -5.45 -2.44 -16.63
N VAL A 395 -6.56 -2.51 -15.88
CA VAL A 395 -7.23 -1.37 -15.26
C VAL A 395 -6.97 -1.36 -13.76
N TRP A 396 -6.19 -0.40 -13.26
CA TRP A 396 -6.03 -0.14 -11.84
C TRP A 396 -7.07 0.87 -11.37
N ASN A 397 -7.91 0.50 -10.39
CA ASN A 397 -9.10 1.27 -10.02
C ASN A 397 -9.28 1.36 -8.50
N PRO A 398 -8.72 2.35 -7.82
CA PRO A 398 -9.02 2.62 -6.42
C PRO A 398 -10.39 3.27 -6.22
N ASN A 399 -10.83 3.34 -4.95
CA ASN A 399 -11.87 4.25 -4.52
C ASN A 399 -11.28 5.64 -4.25
N ASP A 400 -12.03 6.70 -4.52
CA ASP A 400 -11.59 8.09 -4.33
C ASP A 400 -11.33 8.43 -2.86
N GLU A 401 -11.98 7.73 -1.94
CA GLU A 401 -11.76 7.83 -0.50
C GLU A 401 -11.24 6.52 0.08
N SER A 402 -10.18 6.62 0.89
CA SER A 402 -9.64 5.47 1.60
C SER A 402 -10.38 5.20 2.90
N PHE A 403 -10.63 3.92 3.21
CA PHE A 403 -11.20 3.49 4.49
C PHE A 403 -10.39 2.32 5.07
N PRO A 404 -9.72 2.52 6.23
CA PRO A 404 -9.71 3.75 7.07
C PRO A 404 -9.02 4.94 6.38
N LYS A 405 -9.41 6.15 6.78
CA LYS A 405 -8.80 7.41 6.32
C LYS A 405 -7.44 7.62 6.99
N ALA A 406 -6.44 6.88 6.52
CA ALA A 406 -5.06 7.00 6.98
C ALA A 406 -4.13 6.92 5.77
N ASN A 407 -3.02 7.67 5.81
CA ASN A 407 -2.09 7.72 4.69
C ASN A 407 -1.42 6.39 4.36
N TRP A 408 -1.29 5.47 5.31
CA TRP A 408 -0.83 4.11 4.99
C TRP A 408 -1.78 3.40 4.02
N ASN A 409 -3.09 3.73 4.05
CA ASN A 409 -4.13 3.18 3.18
C ASN A 409 -4.43 4.07 1.96
N ASN A 410 -3.63 5.09 1.70
CA ASN A 410 -3.79 5.95 0.53
C ASN A 410 -3.62 5.11 -0.76
N TYR A 411 -4.49 5.34 -1.75
CA TYR A 411 -4.49 4.57 -3.00
C TYR A 411 -3.13 4.58 -3.71
N LEU A 412 -2.34 5.66 -3.64
CA LEU A 412 -1.01 5.74 -4.24
C LEU A 412 -0.04 4.66 -3.71
N ASN A 413 -0.26 4.17 -2.49
CA ASN A 413 0.55 3.07 -1.95
C ASN A 413 0.27 1.72 -2.62
N TYR A 414 -0.87 1.58 -3.30
CA TYR A 414 -1.31 0.36 -3.98
C TYR A 414 -0.95 0.34 -5.47
N TYR A 415 -0.43 1.43 -6.02
CA TYR A 415 -0.10 1.49 -7.45
C TYR A 415 1.02 0.51 -7.82
N PRO A 416 0.77 -0.48 -8.69
CA PRO A 416 1.74 -1.55 -8.96
C PRO A 416 2.90 -1.12 -9.85
N GLY A 417 2.79 0.04 -10.49
CA GLY A 417 3.80 0.61 -11.38
C GLY A 417 3.38 0.64 -12.85
N ASP A 418 4.01 1.54 -13.61
CA ASP A 418 3.65 1.86 -15.01
C ASP A 418 3.77 0.66 -15.97
N ALA A 419 4.65 -0.30 -15.67
CA ALA A 419 4.80 -1.51 -16.47
C ALA A 419 3.59 -2.46 -16.39
N TYR A 420 2.75 -2.31 -15.36
CA TYR A 420 1.67 -3.22 -15.01
C TYR A 420 0.27 -2.64 -15.21
N VAL A 421 0.15 -1.36 -15.57
CA VAL A 421 -1.14 -0.65 -15.68
C VAL A 421 -1.25 0.01 -17.04
N ASP A 422 -2.34 -0.24 -17.77
CA ASP A 422 -2.66 0.38 -19.06
C ASP A 422 -3.68 1.50 -18.92
N VAL A 423 -4.60 1.35 -17.96
CA VAL A 423 -5.70 2.29 -17.73
C VAL A 423 -5.81 2.56 -16.24
N VAL A 424 -5.94 3.83 -15.89
CA VAL A 424 -6.23 4.26 -14.52
C VAL A 424 -7.72 4.58 -14.44
N GLY A 425 -8.43 3.90 -13.55
CA GLY A 425 -9.81 4.13 -13.19
C GLY A 425 -9.94 4.75 -11.79
N LEU A 426 -11.10 5.26 -11.46
CA LEU A 426 -11.44 5.72 -10.12
C LEU A 426 -12.92 5.44 -9.84
N THR A 427 -13.22 4.77 -8.73
CA THR A 427 -14.58 4.69 -8.22
C THR A 427 -14.86 5.90 -7.35
N GLY A 428 -15.83 6.70 -7.73
CA GLY A 428 -16.27 7.86 -6.96
C GLY A 428 -17.78 8.03 -7.06
N TYR A 429 -18.42 8.16 -5.90
CA TYR A 429 -19.86 8.36 -5.81
C TYR A 429 -20.19 9.78 -5.39
N ASN A 430 -21.22 10.34 -5.99
CA ASN A 430 -21.85 11.58 -5.57
C ASN A 430 -23.30 11.30 -5.20
N THR A 431 -23.54 10.91 -3.98
CA THR A 431 -24.88 10.61 -3.44
C THR A 431 -25.65 11.88 -3.12
N GLY A 432 -25.03 13.04 -3.24
CA GLY A 432 -25.62 14.32 -2.85
C GLY A 432 -26.01 14.30 -1.38
N THR A 433 -27.29 14.57 -1.11
CA THR A 433 -27.88 14.54 0.23
C THR A 433 -28.77 13.31 0.47
N SER A 434 -28.68 12.30 -0.40
CA SER A 434 -29.55 11.11 -0.33
C SER A 434 -29.25 10.20 0.87
N LEU A 435 -28.01 10.25 1.38
CA LEU A 435 -27.62 9.50 2.57
C LEU A 435 -27.31 10.45 3.75
N PRO A 436 -27.61 10.05 4.99
CA PRO A 436 -27.33 10.86 6.17
C PRO A 436 -25.85 11.24 6.29
N GLY A 437 -25.56 12.53 6.45
CA GLY A 437 -24.20 13.05 6.59
C GLY A 437 -23.46 13.30 5.29
N GLU A 438 -23.97 12.88 4.17
CA GLU A 438 -23.38 13.16 2.87
C GLU A 438 -23.79 14.50 2.29
N LYS A 439 -22.95 15.02 1.39
CA LYS A 439 -23.14 16.30 0.71
C LYS A 439 -22.80 16.14 -0.76
N TRP A 440 -23.37 17.01 -1.58
CA TRP A 440 -22.97 17.12 -2.97
C TRP A 440 -21.47 17.35 -3.09
N ARG A 441 -20.81 16.58 -3.94
CA ARG A 441 -19.40 16.73 -4.30
C ARG A 441 -19.25 17.02 -5.78
N GLU A 442 -18.50 18.04 -6.11
CA GLU A 442 -18.25 18.38 -7.51
C GLU A 442 -17.36 17.32 -8.18
N PHE A 443 -17.57 17.08 -9.46
CA PHE A 443 -16.82 16.10 -10.26
C PHE A 443 -15.29 16.26 -10.07
N ASN A 444 -14.80 17.49 -10.18
CA ASN A 444 -13.38 17.77 -10.00
C ASN A 444 -12.87 17.50 -8.58
N THR A 445 -13.72 17.54 -7.56
CA THR A 445 -13.34 17.19 -6.18
C THR A 445 -13.10 15.68 -6.04
N ILE A 446 -13.86 14.88 -6.79
CA ILE A 446 -13.75 13.41 -6.78
C ILE A 446 -12.58 12.95 -7.66
N TYR A 447 -12.49 13.43 -8.90
CA TYR A 447 -11.63 12.81 -9.92
C TYR A 447 -10.29 13.52 -10.15
N ARG A 448 -10.14 14.81 -9.80
CA ARG A 448 -8.90 15.57 -10.00
C ARG A 448 -7.72 15.13 -9.12
N PRO A 449 -7.94 14.61 -7.87
CA PRO A 449 -6.80 14.18 -7.02
C PRO A 449 -6.01 12.99 -7.56
N LEU A 450 -6.62 12.16 -8.40
CA LEU A 450 -5.95 11.06 -9.10
C LEU A 450 -5.33 11.55 -10.41
#